data_53c2ab0eb7fe33508595482c61a2b7e3
#
_entry.id   53c2ab0eb7fe33508595482c61a2b7e3
#
_cell.length_a   1.000
_cell.length_b   1.000
_cell.length_c   1.000
_cell.angle_alpha   90.00
_cell.angle_beta   90.00
_cell.angle_gamma   90.00
#
_symmetry.space_group_name_H-M   'P 1'
#
loop_
_entity.id
_entity.type
_entity.pdbx_description
1 polymer ?
#
loop_
_entity_poly.entity_id
_entity_poly.type
_entity_poly.pdbx_seq_one_letter_code
_entity_poly.pdbx_strand_id
1 'polypeptide(L)'
;STLVVARAMGQDVVVNPEINYAGAPRTLEIGGLVTSGVEGYEDYMLTGISGLSVGQTISVPGTEITDAIKRYWKHGLFSNVSISADSIVGNKVFLHIHLQTRPRVSVINYYGLKKSEKDDMEAKLGLLKGAQITPNMIDRAKILAKRYFDEKGFKDADVVITQHDDLSNKNQVILDITVDKKEKMKVHQII
;
A
#
# COMPACT_ATOMS: atom_id res chain seq x y z
N SER A 1 27.86 -5.74 5.26
CA SER A 1 27.64 -4.34 5.66
C SER A 1 28.58 -4.00 6.82
N THR A 2 29.28 -2.91 6.70
CA THR A 2 30.26 -2.50 7.71
C THR A 2 29.50 -1.76 8.81
N LEU A 3 29.48 -2.34 10.02
CA LEU A 3 28.95 -1.68 11.20
C LEU A 3 29.90 -0.53 11.56
N VAL A 4 29.45 0.71 11.41
CA VAL A 4 30.23 1.87 11.81
C VAL A 4 29.91 2.17 13.28
N VAL A 5 30.84 1.86 14.15
CA VAL A 5 30.76 2.23 15.57
C VAL A 5 31.59 3.50 15.77
N ALA A 6 30.95 4.57 16.21
CA ALA A 6 31.62 5.81 16.59
C ALA A 6 31.25 6.17 18.03
N ARG A 7 32.16 6.83 18.75
CA ARG A 7 31.85 7.40 20.06
C ARG A 7 31.60 8.89 19.94
N ALA A 8 30.44 9.33 20.39
CA ALA A 8 30.11 10.74 20.53
C ALA A 8 29.77 11.02 22.01
N MET A 9 30.41 11.99 22.62
CA MET A 9 30.18 12.39 24.03
C MET A 9 30.27 11.22 25.04
N GLY A 10 31.20 10.26 24.81
CA GLY A 10 31.41 9.12 25.71
C GLY A 10 30.39 8.01 25.59
N GLN A 11 29.43 8.10 24.66
CA GLN A 11 28.45 7.07 24.37
C GLN A 11 28.78 6.30 23.09
N ASP A 12 28.52 5.01 23.08
CA ASP A 12 28.66 4.20 21.89
C ASP A 12 27.52 4.52 20.91
N VAL A 13 27.89 4.87 19.67
CA VAL A 13 26.96 5.17 18.58
C VAL A 13 27.08 4.06 17.51
N VAL A 14 25.99 3.39 17.25
CA VAL A 14 25.90 2.40 16.17
C VAL A 14 25.00 2.97 15.08
N VAL A 15 25.52 3.10 13.86
CA VAL A 15 24.76 3.58 12.68
C VAL A 15 24.32 2.37 11.84
N ASN A 16 23.06 2.38 11.41
CA ASN A 16 22.42 1.28 10.68
C ASN A 16 22.63 -0.07 11.40
N PRO A 17 22.19 -0.21 12.65
CA PRO A 17 22.39 -1.44 13.41
C PRO A 17 21.65 -2.61 12.76
N GLU A 18 22.31 -3.76 12.74
CA GLU A 18 21.64 -5.00 12.37
C GLU A 18 20.83 -5.53 13.56
N ILE A 19 19.57 -5.88 13.31
CA ILE A 19 18.71 -6.47 14.34
C ILE A 19 18.82 -7.99 14.25
N ASN A 20 19.30 -8.61 15.30
CA ASN A 20 19.38 -10.07 15.40
C ASN A 20 18.04 -10.63 15.88
N TYR A 21 17.23 -11.09 14.96
CA TYR A 21 15.91 -11.69 15.26
C TYR A 21 15.98 -13.04 15.95
N ALA A 22 17.14 -13.71 15.89
CA ALA A 22 17.36 -15.00 16.55
C ALA A 22 17.95 -14.87 17.95
N GLY A 23 18.42 -13.69 18.32
CA GLY A 23 19.02 -13.40 19.63
C GLY A 23 18.00 -13.02 20.70
N ALA A 24 18.49 -12.86 21.93
CA ALA A 24 17.68 -12.33 23.03
C ALA A 24 17.24 -10.87 22.72
N PRO A 25 15.99 -10.51 23.01
CA PRO A 25 15.54 -9.13 22.83
C PRO A 25 16.37 -8.15 23.67
N ARG A 26 16.71 -7.02 23.08
CA ARG A 26 17.40 -5.93 23.74
C ARG A 26 16.39 -4.86 24.12
N THR A 27 16.41 -4.43 25.36
CA THR A 27 15.58 -3.32 25.84
C THR A 27 16.24 -1.99 25.46
N LEU A 28 15.51 -1.15 24.74
CA LEU A 28 15.96 0.17 24.29
C LEU A 28 14.90 1.22 24.56
N GLU A 29 15.35 2.47 24.76
CA GLU A 29 14.47 3.63 24.81
C GLU A 29 14.40 4.28 23.44
N ILE A 30 13.22 4.70 23.00
CA ILE A 30 13.06 5.45 21.75
C ILE A 30 13.59 6.85 21.96
N GLY A 31 14.71 7.18 21.29
CA GLY A 31 15.34 8.49 21.33
C GLY A 31 14.83 9.45 20.25
N GLY A 32 14.24 8.93 19.20
CA GLY A 32 13.67 9.71 18.11
C GLY A 32 12.84 8.87 17.16
N LEU A 33 11.87 9.52 16.52
CA LEU A 33 11.00 8.95 15.50
C LEU A 33 10.98 9.90 14.30
N VAL A 34 11.34 9.41 13.12
CA VAL A 34 11.25 10.16 11.88
C VAL A 34 10.47 9.35 10.87
N THR A 35 9.71 10.04 10.01
CA THR A 35 8.97 9.42 8.91
C THR A 35 9.51 9.90 7.57
N SER A 36 9.37 9.07 6.55
CA SER A 36 9.70 9.41 5.17
C SER A 36 8.78 8.70 4.19
N GLY A 37 8.79 9.17 2.93
CA GLY A 37 8.08 8.53 1.81
C GLY A 37 6.68 9.05 1.57
N VAL A 38 6.12 9.88 2.45
CA VAL A 38 4.77 10.47 2.30
C VAL A 38 4.87 11.99 2.37
N GLU A 39 4.29 12.65 1.39
CA GLU A 39 4.20 14.11 1.33
C GLU A 39 2.77 14.57 1.64
N GLY A 40 2.62 15.80 2.13
CA GLY A 40 1.31 16.41 2.37
C GLY A 40 0.64 16.06 3.69
N TYR A 41 1.36 15.36 4.58
CA TYR A 41 0.91 15.04 5.93
C TYR A 41 1.90 15.58 6.96
N GLU A 42 1.39 16.07 8.07
CA GLU A 42 2.23 16.48 9.20
C GLU A 42 2.89 15.26 9.85
N ASP A 43 4.17 15.36 10.20
CA ASP A 43 4.94 14.25 10.78
C ASP A 43 4.29 13.68 12.04
N TYR A 44 3.73 14.54 12.90
CA TYR A 44 3.08 14.09 14.13
C TYR A 44 1.83 13.23 13.86
N MET A 45 1.14 13.45 12.75
CA MET A 45 0.01 12.62 12.35
C MET A 45 0.48 11.24 11.91
N LEU A 46 1.54 11.20 11.11
CA LEU A 46 2.12 9.95 10.62
C LEU A 46 2.73 9.12 11.76
N THR A 47 3.52 9.73 12.62
CA THR A 47 4.11 9.05 13.78
C THR A 47 3.06 8.62 14.79
N GLY A 48 1.98 9.41 14.96
CA GLY A 48 0.88 9.09 15.85
C GLY A 48 0.17 7.77 15.52
N ILE A 49 0.08 7.40 14.24
CA ILE A 49 -0.50 6.12 13.82
C ILE A 49 0.28 4.93 14.39
N SER A 50 1.61 5.06 14.54
CA SER A 50 2.46 3.99 15.07
C SER A 50 2.12 3.60 16.51
N GLY A 51 1.57 4.52 17.28
CA GLY A 51 1.39 4.36 18.73
C GLY A 51 2.70 4.40 19.51
N LEU A 52 3.82 4.68 18.86
CA LEU A 52 5.13 4.82 19.50
C LEU A 52 5.36 6.27 19.93
N SER A 53 6.13 6.44 20.99
CA SER A 53 6.47 7.76 21.53
C SER A 53 7.94 7.84 21.89
N VAL A 54 8.55 9.01 21.71
CA VAL A 54 9.90 9.30 22.21
C VAL A 54 9.91 9.16 23.74
N GLY A 55 10.91 8.48 24.27
CA GLY A 55 11.01 8.15 25.69
C GLY A 55 10.40 6.80 26.08
N GLN A 56 9.67 6.17 25.19
CA GLN A 56 9.10 4.84 25.41
C GLN A 56 10.19 3.77 25.42
N THR A 57 10.08 2.82 26.35
CA THR A 57 10.92 1.63 26.38
C THR A 57 10.31 0.52 25.54
N ILE A 58 11.11 -0.05 24.66
CA ILE A 58 10.71 -1.14 23.76
C ILE A 58 11.71 -2.29 23.81
N SER A 59 11.26 -3.48 23.43
CA SER A 59 12.12 -4.62 23.15
C SER A 59 12.41 -4.71 21.65
N VAL A 60 13.68 -4.91 21.28
CA VAL A 60 14.10 -5.04 19.87
C VAL A 60 14.91 -6.34 19.70
N PRO A 61 14.42 -7.28 18.92
CA PRO A 61 13.07 -7.38 18.33
C PRO A 61 11.99 -7.54 19.39
N GLY A 62 10.77 -7.10 19.07
CA GLY A 62 9.66 -7.19 20.03
C GLY A 62 8.32 -6.81 19.42
N THR A 63 7.28 -6.92 20.25
CA THR A 63 5.89 -6.73 19.82
C THR A 63 5.54 -5.27 19.55
N GLU A 64 6.21 -4.31 20.18
CA GLU A 64 5.92 -2.88 20.03
C GLU A 64 6.10 -2.41 18.58
N ILE A 65 7.18 -2.84 17.93
CA ILE A 65 7.46 -2.52 16.53
C ILE A 65 6.51 -3.26 15.60
N THR A 66 6.28 -4.54 15.85
CA THR A 66 5.32 -5.34 15.06
C THR A 66 3.92 -4.77 15.14
N ASP A 67 3.48 -4.36 16.32
CA ASP A 67 2.17 -3.75 16.53
C ASP A 67 2.05 -2.39 15.85
N ALA A 68 3.13 -1.60 15.85
CA ALA A 68 3.18 -0.34 15.12
C ALA A 68 2.98 -0.56 13.61
N ILE A 69 3.67 -1.54 13.03
CA ILE A 69 3.50 -1.91 11.61
C ILE A 69 2.06 -2.34 11.33
N LYS A 70 1.47 -3.15 12.20
CA LYS A 70 0.06 -3.58 12.07
C LYS A 70 -0.91 -2.40 12.12
N ARG A 71 -0.64 -1.38 12.94
CA ARG A 71 -1.48 -0.17 13.00
C ARG A 71 -1.47 0.60 11.69
N TYR A 72 -0.32 0.73 11.03
CA TYR A 72 -0.25 1.34 9.71
C TYR A 72 -1.04 0.55 8.67
N TRP A 73 -0.91 -0.78 8.65
CA TRP A 73 -1.68 -1.62 7.74
C TRP A 73 -3.18 -1.54 7.99
N LYS A 74 -3.58 -1.53 9.24
CA LYS A 74 -5.00 -1.41 9.63
C LYS A 74 -5.60 -0.06 9.23
N HIS A 75 -4.79 0.99 9.18
CA HIS A 75 -5.23 2.32 8.77
C HIS A 75 -5.71 2.36 7.30
N GLY A 76 -5.20 1.48 6.46
CA GLY A 76 -5.66 1.31 5.08
C GLY A 76 -5.10 2.31 4.06
N LEU A 77 -4.39 3.35 4.51
CA LEU A 77 -3.82 4.40 3.64
C LEU A 77 -2.52 3.98 2.95
N PHE A 78 -1.82 2.99 3.50
CA PHE A 78 -0.46 2.66 3.11
C PHE A 78 -0.38 1.37 2.32
N SER A 79 0.45 1.38 1.26
CA SER A 79 0.79 0.22 0.45
C SER A 79 2.08 -0.44 0.89
N ASN A 80 2.93 0.28 1.61
CA ASN A 80 4.16 -0.24 2.18
C ASN A 80 4.50 0.48 3.48
N VAL A 81 5.00 -0.28 4.44
CA VAL A 81 5.42 0.20 5.76
C VAL A 81 6.68 -0.56 6.16
N SER A 82 7.72 0.16 6.52
CA SER A 82 8.92 -0.42 7.14
C SER A 82 9.39 0.44 8.31
N ILE A 83 9.85 -0.19 9.36
CA ILE A 83 10.45 0.48 10.51
C ILE A 83 11.86 -0.06 10.66
N SER A 84 12.83 0.83 10.62
CA SER A 84 14.24 0.52 10.79
C SER A 84 14.87 1.38 11.88
N ALA A 85 15.99 0.94 12.41
CA ALA A 85 16.80 1.74 13.32
C ALA A 85 17.88 2.46 12.51
N ASP A 86 17.87 3.79 12.52
CA ASP A 86 18.92 4.59 11.90
C ASP A 86 20.19 4.54 12.72
N SER A 87 20.05 4.60 14.05
CA SER A 87 21.18 4.55 14.97
C SER A 87 20.76 4.12 16.37
N ILE A 88 21.72 3.66 17.14
CA ILE A 88 21.60 3.43 18.57
C ILE A 88 22.70 4.22 19.25
N VAL A 89 22.33 5.08 20.22
CA VAL A 89 23.23 5.87 21.02
C VAL A 89 23.05 5.46 22.48
N GLY A 90 24.02 4.71 23.03
CA GLY A 90 23.87 4.10 24.35
C GLY A 90 22.69 3.10 24.34
N ASN A 91 21.65 3.39 25.11
CA ASN A 91 20.42 2.59 25.14
C ASN A 91 19.24 3.24 24.39
N LYS A 92 19.49 4.31 23.63
CA LYS A 92 18.48 5.02 22.84
C LYS A 92 18.55 4.62 21.38
N VAL A 93 17.41 4.21 20.83
CA VAL A 93 17.25 3.88 19.43
C VAL A 93 16.53 5.00 18.70
N PHE A 94 17.06 5.37 17.54
CA PHE A 94 16.43 6.35 16.64
C PHE A 94 15.78 5.58 15.51
N LEU A 95 14.45 5.60 15.49
CA LEU A 95 13.65 4.83 14.55
C LEU A 95 13.27 5.64 13.32
N HIS A 96 13.34 4.99 12.19
CA HIS A 96 12.91 5.52 10.91
C HIS A 96 11.71 4.72 10.39
N ILE A 97 10.59 5.40 10.22
CA ILE A 97 9.37 4.83 9.68
C ILE A 97 9.27 5.26 8.22
N HIS A 98 9.46 4.30 7.30
CA HIS A 98 9.28 4.55 5.88
C HIS A 98 7.90 4.08 5.46
N LEU A 99 7.14 5.00 4.87
CA LEU A 99 5.76 4.79 4.47
C LEU A 99 5.60 5.06 2.96
N GLN A 100 4.74 4.29 2.35
CA GLN A 100 4.28 4.57 0.99
C GLN A 100 2.76 4.53 1.00
N THR A 101 2.12 5.57 0.49
CA THR A 101 0.67 5.58 0.33
C THR A 101 0.25 4.75 -0.87
N ARG A 102 -0.98 4.25 -0.83
CA ARG A 102 -1.58 3.60 -1.99
C ARG A 102 -1.71 4.60 -3.13
N PRO A 103 -1.38 4.20 -4.37
CA PRO A 103 -1.47 5.11 -5.49
C PRO A 103 -2.92 5.52 -5.76
N ARG A 104 -3.08 6.71 -6.37
CA ARG A 104 -4.36 7.22 -6.83
C ARG A 104 -4.51 6.97 -8.32
N VAL A 105 -5.73 6.78 -8.76
CA VAL A 105 -6.05 6.63 -10.16
C VAL A 105 -6.03 8.00 -10.86
N SER A 106 -5.17 8.15 -11.86
CA SER A 106 -5.13 9.36 -12.70
C SER A 106 -6.03 9.26 -13.93
N VAL A 107 -6.04 8.10 -14.58
CA VAL A 107 -6.78 7.85 -15.81
C VAL A 107 -7.35 6.44 -15.77
N ILE A 108 -8.55 6.27 -16.29
CA ILE A 108 -9.17 4.96 -16.55
C ILE A 108 -9.50 4.88 -18.03
N ASN A 109 -8.89 3.93 -18.72
CA ASN A 109 -9.16 3.65 -20.13
C ASN A 109 -10.02 2.40 -20.26
N TYR A 110 -10.97 2.45 -21.18
CA TYR A 110 -11.86 1.33 -21.48
C TYR A 110 -11.69 0.91 -22.92
N TYR A 111 -11.52 -0.39 -23.14
CA TYR A 111 -11.32 -0.98 -24.46
C TYR A 111 -12.32 -2.13 -24.68
N GLY A 112 -12.80 -2.25 -25.92
CA GLY A 112 -13.73 -3.32 -26.31
C GLY A 112 -15.18 -3.05 -25.94
N LEU A 113 -15.52 -1.80 -25.60
CA LEU A 113 -16.86 -1.41 -25.15
C LEU A 113 -17.53 -0.43 -26.11
N LYS A 114 -18.84 -0.54 -26.23
CA LYS A 114 -19.67 0.53 -26.78
C LYS A 114 -19.74 1.69 -25.78
N LYS A 115 -20.09 2.89 -26.27
CA LYS A 115 -20.21 4.07 -25.41
C LYS A 115 -21.16 3.87 -24.24
N SER A 116 -22.31 3.26 -24.47
CA SER A 116 -23.29 2.98 -23.42
C SER A 116 -22.77 2.00 -22.37
N GLU A 117 -21.99 1.01 -22.81
CA GLU A 117 -21.35 0.03 -21.92
C GLU A 117 -20.26 0.69 -21.08
N LYS A 118 -19.46 1.57 -21.69
CA LYS A 118 -18.47 2.38 -20.95
C LYS A 118 -19.14 3.23 -19.89
N ASP A 119 -20.21 3.94 -20.21
CA ASP A 119 -20.97 4.76 -19.27
C ASP A 119 -21.49 3.92 -18.09
N ASP A 120 -21.98 2.71 -18.37
CA ASP A 120 -22.44 1.78 -17.35
C ASP A 120 -21.29 1.29 -16.46
N MET A 121 -20.11 1.02 -17.04
CA MET A 121 -18.92 0.63 -16.26
C MET A 121 -18.46 1.76 -15.34
N GLU A 122 -18.41 2.98 -15.83
CA GLU A 122 -18.05 4.15 -15.02
C GLU A 122 -18.99 4.30 -13.82
N ALA A 123 -20.28 3.98 -13.99
CA ALA A 123 -21.27 4.07 -12.91
C ALA A 123 -21.19 2.89 -11.91
N LYS A 124 -20.81 1.69 -12.37
CA LYS A 124 -21.00 0.44 -11.61
C LYS A 124 -19.73 -0.13 -10.98
N LEU A 125 -18.55 0.12 -11.55
CA LEU A 125 -17.33 -0.56 -11.11
C LEU A 125 -16.74 -0.01 -9.83
N GLY A 126 -17.15 1.16 -9.38
CA GLY A 126 -16.59 1.79 -8.17
C GLY A 126 -15.15 2.28 -8.33
N LEU A 127 -14.65 2.37 -9.57
CA LEU A 127 -13.34 2.90 -9.88
C LEU A 127 -13.48 4.36 -10.29
N LEU A 128 -12.91 5.26 -9.48
CA LEU A 128 -13.03 6.69 -9.70
C LEU A 128 -11.65 7.33 -9.89
N LYS A 129 -11.56 8.26 -10.83
CA LYS A 129 -10.40 9.13 -10.99
C LYS A 129 -10.14 9.89 -9.68
N GLY A 130 -8.89 9.88 -9.22
CA GLY A 130 -8.47 10.52 -7.98
C GLY A 130 -8.62 9.65 -6.73
N ALA A 131 -9.31 8.52 -6.80
CA ALA A 131 -9.42 7.60 -5.68
C ALA A 131 -8.15 6.78 -5.49
N GLN A 132 -7.85 6.40 -4.24
CA GLN A 132 -6.82 5.41 -3.97
C GLN A 132 -7.27 4.04 -4.49
N ILE A 133 -6.34 3.30 -5.09
CA ILE A 133 -6.63 1.98 -5.64
C ILE A 133 -6.07 0.89 -4.74
N THR A 134 -6.86 -0.15 -4.51
CA THR A 134 -6.48 -1.33 -3.76
C THR A 134 -6.69 -2.58 -4.61
N PRO A 135 -5.97 -3.69 -4.34
CA PRO A 135 -6.21 -4.96 -5.03
C PRO A 135 -7.66 -5.43 -4.95
N ASN A 136 -8.31 -5.26 -3.80
CA ASN A 136 -9.73 -5.60 -3.61
C ASN A 136 -10.66 -4.83 -4.55
N MET A 137 -10.39 -3.55 -4.79
CA MET A 137 -11.18 -2.73 -5.70
C MET A 137 -11.07 -3.24 -7.14
N ILE A 138 -9.87 -3.65 -7.56
CA ILE A 138 -9.62 -4.24 -8.89
C ILE A 138 -10.37 -5.58 -9.04
N ASP A 139 -10.24 -6.46 -8.07
CA ASP A 139 -10.91 -7.78 -8.11
C ASP A 139 -12.43 -7.63 -8.13
N ARG A 140 -12.97 -6.74 -7.32
CA ARG A 140 -14.40 -6.43 -7.30
C ARG A 140 -14.87 -5.86 -8.63
N ALA A 141 -14.12 -4.95 -9.22
CA ALA A 141 -14.44 -4.36 -10.51
C ALA A 141 -14.51 -5.42 -11.61
N LYS A 142 -13.58 -6.38 -11.63
CA LYS A 142 -13.60 -7.52 -12.56
C LYS A 142 -14.87 -8.34 -12.40
N ILE A 143 -15.25 -8.68 -11.19
CA ILE A 143 -16.45 -9.46 -10.89
C ILE A 143 -17.70 -8.72 -11.37
N LEU A 144 -17.80 -7.43 -11.08
CA LEU A 144 -18.94 -6.61 -11.46
C LEU A 144 -19.06 -6.45 -12.99
N ALA A 145 -17.94 -6.24 -13.67
CA ALA A 145 -17.90 -6.13 -15.13
C ALA A 145 -18.29 -7.45 -15.78
N LYS A 146 -17.75 -8.57 -15.32
CA LYS A 146 -18.08 -9.89 -15.85
C LYS A 146 -19.56 -10.23 -15.64
N ARG A 147 -20.11 -9.92 -14.48
CA ARG A 147 -21.55 -10.09 -14.20
C ARG A 147 -22.43 -9.28 -15.14
N TYR A 148 -22.04 -8.03 -15.38
CA TYR A 148 -22.76 -7.16 -16.30
C TYR A 148 -22.87 -7.76 -17.71
N PHE A 149 -21.78 -8.28 -18.27
CA PHE A 149 -21.79 -8.90 -19.58
C PHE A 149 -22.46 -10.28 -19.59
N ASP A 150 -22.33 -11.03 -18.51
CA ASP A 150 -23.06 -12.29 -18.33
C ASP A 150 -24.57 -12.09 -18.40
N GLU A 151 -25.08 -11.10 -17.71
CA GLU A 151 -26.51 -10.74 -17.72
C GLU A 151 -26.99 -10.26 -19.10
N LYS A 152 -26.12 -9.72 -19.92
CA LYS A 152 -26.39 -9.33 -21.30
C LYS A 152 -26.28 -10.49 -22.30
N GLY A 153 -25.94 -11.69 -21.85
CA GLY A 153 -25.79 -12.88 -22.67
C GLY A 153 -24.37 -13.17 -23.14
N PHE A 154 -23.39 -12.37 -22.76
CA PHE A 154 -21.97 -12.62 -23.06
C PHE A 154 -21.33 -13.46 -21.93
N LYS A 155 -21.69 -14.76 -21.92
CA LYS A 155 -21.30 -15.68 -20.83
C LYS A 155 -19.79 -15.95 -20.76
N ASP A 156 -19.09 -15.84 -21.89
CA ASP A 156 -17.66 -16.12 -21.99
C ASP A 156 -16.81 -14.84 -22.05
N ALA A 157 -17.39 -13.69 -21.73
CA ALA A 157 -16.66 -12.44 -21.72
C ALA A 157 -15.45 -12.49 -20.78
N ASP A 158 -14.31 -12.03 -21.29
CA ASP A 158 -13.10 -11.84 -20.50
C ASP A 158 -12.93 -10.36 -20.14
N VAL A 159 -12.62 -10.11 -18.89
CA VAL A 159 -12.31 -8.78 -18.37
C VAL A 159 -10.90 -8.79 -17.82
N VAL A 160 -10.05 -7.94 -18.37
CA VAL A 160 -8.67 -7.75 -17.92
C VAL A 160 -8.51 -6.30 -17.46
N ILE A 161 -8.08 -6.13 -16.22
CA ILE A 161 -7.75 -4.81 -15.67
C ILE A 161 -6.26 -4.80 -15.38
N THR A 162 -5.53 -3.93 -16.07
CA THR A 162 -4.10 -3.73 -15.85
C THR A 162 -3.85 -2.37 -15.21
N GLN A 163 -2.85 -2.33 -14.36
CA GLN A 163 -2.43 -1.13 -13.65
C GLN A 163 -0.99 -0.84 -14.03
N HIS A 164 -0.70 0.40 -14.45
CA HIS A 164 0.66 0.84 -14.70
C HIS A 164 0.87 2.27 -14.20
N ASP A 165 2.13 2.61 -13.90
CA ASP A 165 2.47 3.91 -13.37
C ASP A 165 2.16 5.02 -14.37
N ASP A 166 1.60 6.13 -13.87
CA ASP A 166 1.48 7.35 -14.63
C ASP A 166 2.79 8.14 -14.51
N LEU A 167 3.58 8.13 -15.56
CA LEU A 167 4.89 8.80 -15.57
C LEU A 167 4.80 10.32 -15.48
N SER A 168 3.63 10.90 -15.71
CA SER A 168 3.39 12.35 -15.61
C SER A 168 3.00 12.79 -14.20
N ASN A 169 2.59 11.87 -13.34
CA ASN A 169 2.08 12.17 -12.00
C ASN A 169 2.65 11.18 -10.97
N LYS A 170 3.37 11.71 -9.99
CA LYS A 170 3.97 10.91 -8.91
C LYS A 170 2.89 10.18 -8.09
N ASN A 171 3.16 8.91 -7.81
CA ASN A 171 2.28 8.03 -7.02
C ASN A 171 0.83 7.98 -7.56
N GLN A 172 0.69 8.04 -8.88
CA GLN A 172 -0.56 7.84 -9.59
C GLN A 172 -0.43 6.72 -10.60
N VAL A 173 -1.53 6.07 -10.90
CA VAL A 173 -1.59 4.94 -11.82
C VAL A 173 -2.69 5.13 -12.85
N ILE A 174 -2.46 4.54 -14.00
CA ILE A 174 -3.43 4.41 -15.08
C ILE A 174 -4.01 3.01 -15.02
N LEU A 175 -5.33 2.90 -15.09
CA LEU A 175 -6.03 1.63 -15.20
C LEU A 175 -6.50 1.45 -16.64
N ASP A 176 -6.17 0.30 -17.23
CA ASP A 176 -6.69 -0.12 -18.51
C ASP A 176 -7.64 -1.30 -18.32
N ILE A 177 -8.90 -1.07 -18.67
CA ILE A 177 -9.96 -2.07 -18.58
C ILE A 177 -10.27 -2.53 -19.98
N THR A 178 -9.92 -3.77 -20.28
CA THR A 178 -10.13 -4.40 -21.57
C THR A 178 -11.18 -5.49 -21.42
N VAL A 179 -12.24 -5.39 -22.22
CA VAL A 179 -13.30 -6.39 -22.26
C VAL A 179 -13.32 -7.02 -23.64
N ASP A 180 -13.13 -8.34 -23.67
CA ASP A 180 -13.40 -9.16 -24.83
C ASP A 180 -14.74 -9.88 -24.60
N LYS A 181 -15.77 -9.39 -25.27
CA LYS A 181 -17.12 -9.92 -25.08
C LYS A 181 -17.29 -11.32 -25.65
N LYS A 182 -16.47 -11.70 -26.63
CA LYS A 182 -16.61 -12.96 -27.36
C LYS A 182 -18.00 -13.08 -27.98
N GLU A 183 -18.45 -14.29 -28.24
CA GLU A 183 -19.75 -14.52 -28.85
C GLU A 183 -20.85 -14.45 -27.79
N LYS A 184 -21.97 -13.84 -28.17
CA LYS A 184 -23.17 -13.86 -27.37
C LYS A 184 -23.82 -15.24 -27.42
N MET A 185 -24.03 -15.84 -26.24
CA MET A 185 -24.77 -17.11 -26.17
C MET A 185 -26.22 -16.92 -26.58
N LYS A 186 -26.67 -17.66 -27.62
CA LYS A 186 -28.07 -17.70 -28.03
C LYS A 186 -28.76 -18.81 -27.25
N VAL A 187 -29.87 -18.48 -26.62
CA VAL A 187 -30.75 -19.49 -26.04
C VAL A 187 -31.53 -20.12 -27.20
N HIS A 188 -31.21 -21.39 -27.52
CA HIS A 188 -32.00 -22.17 -28.44
C HIS A 188 -33.25 -22.68 -27.69
N GLN A 189 -34.44 -22.23 -28.12
CA GLN A 189 -35.68 -22.84 -27.66
C GLN A 189 -35.74 -24.26 -28.22
N ILE A 190 -35.74 -25.25 -27.35
CA ILE A 190 -36.08 -26.62 -27.72
C ILE A 190 -37.59 -26.69 -27.71
N ILE A 191 -38.16 -26.89 -28.91
CA ILE A 191 -39.60 -27.15 -29.07
C ILE A 191 -39.84 -28.63 -28.88
#